data_3c950a41e6d2a4bffb31715a9aca52bc
#
_entry.id   3c950a41e6d2a4bffb31715a9aca52bc
#
_cell.length_a   1.000
_cell.length_b   1.000
_cell.length_c   1.000
_cell.angle_alpha   90.00
_cell.angle_beta   90.00
_cell.angle_gamma   90.00
#
_symmetry.space_group_name_H-M   'P 1'
#
loop_
_entity.id
_entity.type
_entity.pdbx_description
1 polymer ?
#
loop_
_entity_poly.entity_id
_entity_poly.type
_entity_poly.pdbx_seq_one_letter_code
_entity_poly.pdbx_strand_id
1 'polypeptide(L)'
;EQAFFGLQTFYLGIVAILLLSTVVTFGFSGERIYLLYCGTLAAQAIYWVTVLGTGPGHLWPALAGRVYIDPLVFIIAALAGLILFAHAFLSAARVPAILLRLMKICAFIALALAAASLLSPLRYTAYVNSAIALFVFPAMIAMMVPTAVAFFLGARSSRPLALACVALICAISVGVMRDNGLIVSNI
;
A
#
# COMPACT_ATOMS: atom_id res chain seq x y z
N GLU A 1 17.73 -18.77 5.72
CA GLU A 1 16.29 -19.07 5.57
C GLU A 1 15.53 -18.86 6.89
N GLN A 2 15.99 -19.39 8.03
CA GLN A 2 15.30 -19.24 9.32
C GLN A 2 15.16 -17.79 9.79
N ALA A 3 16.19 -16.95 9.61
CA ALA A 3 16.15 -15.54 9.98
C ALA A 3 15.14 -14.74 9.14
N PHE A 4 15.03 -15.07 7.85
CA PHE A 4 14.07 -14.45 6.94
C PHE A 4 12.61 -14.82 7.31
N PHE A 5 12.38 -16.09 7.66
CA PHE A 5 11.06 -16.57 8.12
C PHE A 5 10.67 -15.90 9.44
N GLY A 6 11.61 -15.71 10.37
CA GLY A 6 11.37 -15.00 11.63
C GLY A 6 10.97 -13.54 11.42
N LEU A 7 11.66 -12.82 10.52
CA LEU A 7 11.34 -11.43 10.21
C LEU A 7 9.96 -11.27 9.57
N GLN A 8 9.57 -12.21 8.71
CA GLN A 8 8.26 -12.23 8.06
C GLN A 8 7.12 -12.48 9.05
N THR A 9 7.31 -13.47 9.92
CA THR A 9 6.32 -13.78 10.98
C THR A 9 6.15 -12.60 11.93
N PHE A 10 7.25 -11.93 12.28
CA PHE A 10 7.24 -10.73 13.08
C PHE A 10 6.47 -9.58 12.40
N TYR A 11 6.74 -9.34 11.11
CA TYR A 11 6.03 -8.33 10.33
C TYR A 11 4.52 -8.61 10.26
N LEU A 12 4.12 -9.85 9.94
CA LEU A 12 2.70 -10.24 9.89
C LEU A 12 2.04 -10.11 11.27
N GLY A 13 2.77 -10.41 12.34
CA GLY A 13 2.30 -10.19 13.71
C GLY A 13 2.02 -8.72 14.00
N ILE A 14 2.91 -7.81 13.60
CA ILE A 14 2.69 -6.36 13.74
C ILE A 14 1.45 -5.93 12.94
N VAL A 15 1.32 -6.36 11.68
CA VAL A 15 0.18 -6.00 10.84
C VAL A 15 -1.14 -6.52 11.44
N ALA A 16 -1.14 -7.73 12.00
CA ALA A 16 -2.32 -8.30 12.66
C ALA A 16 -2.73 -7.47 13.90
N ILE A 17 -1.76 -7.06 14.73
CA ILE A 17 -2.02 -6.20 15.89
C ILE A 17 -2.56 -4.84 15.44
N LEU A 18 -2.00 -4.23 14.41
CA LEU A 18 -2.47 -2.96 13.86
C LEU A 18 -3.88 -3.08 13.29
N LEU A 19 -4.19 -4.17 12.57
CA LEU A 19 -5.53 -4.45 12.06
C LEU A 19 -6.53 -4.55 13.22
N LEU A 20 -6.22 -5.36 14.23
CA LEU A 20 -7.10 -5.55 15.38
C LEU A 20 -7.32 -4.22 16.11
N SER A 21 -6.26 -3.48 16.40
CA SER A 21 -6.32 -2.16 17.03
C SER A 21 -7.21 -1.19 16.24
N THR A 22 -7.07 -1.18 14.91
CA THR A 22 -7.83 -0.28 14.04
C THR A 22 -9.31 -0.67 13.98
N VAL A 23 -9.63 -1.98 13.95
CA VAL A 23 -11.01 -2.48 14.01
C VAL A 23 -11.67 -2.08 15.34
N VAL A 24 -10.95 -2.25 16.45
CA VAL A 24 -11.43 -1.85 17.77
C VAL A 24 -11.67 -0.33 17.82
N THR A 25 -10.72 0.47 17.32
CA THR A 25 -10.87 1.93 17.27
C THR A 25 -12.05 2.36 16.40
N PHE A 26 -12.26 1.70 15.26
CA PHE A 26 -13.44 1.91 14.43
C PHE A 26 -14.73 1.59 15.17
N GLY A 27 -14.76 0.48 15.91
CA GLY A 27 -15.93 0.10 16.72
C GLY A 27 -16.32 1.13 17.76
N PHE A 28 -15.33 1.86 18.33
CA PHE A 28 -15.58 2.93 19.30
C PHE A 28 -15.85 4.29 18.67
N SER A 29 -15.15 4.65 17.58
CA SER A 29 -15.23 5.98 16.98
C SER A 29 -16.29 6.11 15.88
N GLY A 30 -16.59 5.01 15.16
CA GLY A 30 -17.47 5.00 13.98
C GLY A 30 -16.89 5.75 12.76
N GLU A 31 -15.66 6.25 12.84
CA GLU A 31 -15.07 7.07 11.77
C GLU A 31 -14.61 6.20 10.58
N ARG A 32 -15.12 6.51 9.40
CA ARG A 32 -14.81 5.78 8.15
C ARG A 32 -13.33 5.75 7.77
N ILE A 33 -12.54 6.68 8.31
CA ILE A 33 -11.10 6.74 8.06
C ILE A 33 -10.37 5.48 8.56
N TYR A 34 -10.84 4.91 9.67
CA TYR A 34 -10.28 3.66 10.19
C TYR A 34 -10.60 2.46 9.31
N LEU A 35 -11.76 2.44 8.62
CA LEU A 35 -12.07 1.41 7.63
C LEU A 35 -11.14 1.46 6.42
N LEU A 36 -10.82 2.67 5.92
CA LEU A 36 -9.85 2.84 4.84
C LEU A 36 -8.46 2.31 5.26
N TYR A 37 -8.06 2.62 6.49
CA TYR A 37 -6.78 2.15 7.01
C TYR A 37 -6.76 0.62 7.19
N CYS A 38 -7.84 0.03 7.72
CA CYS A 38 -8.01 -1.42 7.79
C CYS A 38 -7.91 -2.08 6.42
N GLY A 39 -8.63 -1.56 5.42
CA GLY A 39 -8.57 -2.07 4.05
C GLY A 39 -7.17 -2.02 3.46
N THR A 40 -6.44 -0.94 3.71
CA THR A 40 -5.04 -0.78 3.27
C THR A 40 -4.12 -1.81 3.91
N LEU A 41 -4.20 -1.99 5.23
CA LEU A 41 -3.41 -2.98 5.96
C LEU A 41 -3.75 -4.40 5.55
N ALA A 42 -5.04 -4.70 5.36
CA ALA A 42 -5.48 -6.03 4.92
C ALA A 42 -4.96 -6.36 3.51
N ALA A 43 -5.06 -5.42 2.56
CA ALA A 43 -4.53 -5.60 1.21
C ALA A 43 -3.01 -5.82 1.23
N GLN A 44 -2.28 -5.07 2.06
CA GLN A 44 -0.84 -5.23 2.23
C GLN A 44 -0.48 -6.57 2.88
N ALA A 45 -1.23 -7.03 3.88
CA ALA A 45 -1.04 -8.34 4.48
C ALA A 45 -1.26 -9.48 3.46
N ILE A 46 -2.34 -9.41 2.69
CA ILE A 46 -2.65 -10.39 1.65
C ILE A 46 -1.54 -10.41 0.58
N TYR A 47 -1.04 -9.25 0.16
CA TYR A 47 0.10 -9.15 -0.76
C TYR A 47 1.29 -9.97 -0.24
N TRP A 48 1.74 -9.70 0.99
CA TRP A 48 2.88 -10.40 1.57
C TRP A 48 2.63 -11.90 1.73
N VAL A 49 1.48 -12.30 2.26
CA VAL A 49 1.10 -13.70 2.40
C VAL A 49 1.09 -14.43 1.05
N THR A 50 0.70 -13.73 -0.03
CA THR A 50 0.69 -14.30 -1.39
C THR A 50 2.10 -14.42 -1.96
N VAL A 51 2.91 -13.36 -1.86
CA VAL A 51 4.29 -13.32 -2.37
C VAL A 51 5.17 -14.34 -1.66
N LEU A 52 4.96 -14.55 -0.36
CA LEU A 52 5.70 -15.50 0.45
C LEU A 52 5.27 -16.96 0.24
N GLY A 53 4.24 -17.20 -0.57
CA GLY A 53 3.69 -18.53 -0.81
C GLY A 53 2.92 -19.16 0.35
N THR A 54 2.86 -18.48 1.51
CA THR A 54 2.12 -19.00 2.67
C THR A 54 0.61 -19.02 2.45
N GLY A 55 0.09 -18.05 1.68
CA GLY A 55 -1.33 -18.01 1.29
C GLY A 55 -1.73 -19.20 0.43
N PRO A 56 -1.14 -19.35 -0.77
CA PRO A 56 -1.40 -20.48 -1.65
C PRO A 56 -1.11 -21.83 -1.01
N GLY A 57 -0.03 -21.94 -0.20
CA GLY A 57 0.37 -23.19 0.42
C GLY A 57 -0.48 -23.63 1.60
N HIS A 58 -0.99 -22.70 2.41
CA HIS A 58 -1.62 -23.03 3.70
C HIS A 58 -3.02 -22.44 3.89
N LEU A 59 -3.27 -21.20 3.45
CA LEU A 59 -4.54 -20.51 3.71
C LEU A 59 -5.62 -20.83 2.67
N TRP A 60 -5.24 -20.92 1.39
CA TRP A 60 -6.18 -21.21 0.30
C TRP A 60 -5.63 -22.21 -0.74
N PRO A 61 -5.21 -23.41 -0.32
CA PRO A 61 -4.62 -24.40 -1.23
C PRO A 61 -5.58 -24.83 -2.35
N ALA A 62 -6.89 -24.82 -2.07
CA ALA A 62 -7.90 -25.15 -3.06
C ALA A 62 -8.02 -24.13 -4.21
N LEU A 63 -7.57 -22.89 -4.01
CA LEU A 63 -7.58 -21.82 -5.02
C LEU A 63 -6.26 -21.74 -5.78
N ALA A 64 -5.15 -22.17 -5.19
CA ALA A 64 -3.80 -22.04 -5.75
C ALA A 64 -3.62 -22.70 -7.13
N GLY A 65 -4.38 -23.73 -7.45
CA GLY A 65 -4.33 -24.39 -8.75
C GLY A 65 -5.44 -23.98 -9.73
N ARG A 66 -6.41 -23.17 -9.30
CA ARG A 66 -7.60 -22.81 -10.10
C ARG A 66 -7.64 -21.35 -10.52
N VAL A 67 -7.09 -20.45 -9.73
CA VAL A 67 -7.14 -18.99 -9.98
C VAL A 67 -5.76 -18.42 -9.74
N TYR A 68 -5.15 -17.90 -10.80
CA TYR A 68 -3.95 -17.08 -10.67
C TYR A 68 -4.37 -15.66 -10.32
N ILE A 69 -4.08 -15.26 -9.09
CA ILE A 69 -4.26 -13.88 -8.65
C ILE A 69 -2.87 -13.24 -8.58
N ASP A 70 -2.63 -12.23 -9.42
CA ASP A 70 -1.39 -11.49 -9.39
C ASP A 70 -1.26 -10.74 -8.05
N PRO A 71 -0.20 -10.97 -7.27
CA PRO A 71 0.01 -10.25 -6.02
C PRO A 71 0.02 -8.72 -6.17
N LEU A 72 0.38 -8.19 -7.34
CA LEU A 72 0.40 -6.76 -7.61
C LEU A 72 -0.98 -6.10 -7.48
N VAL A 73 -2.07 -6.85 -7.63
CA VAL A 73 -3.44 -6.35 -7.36
C VAL A 73 -3.55 -5.83 -5.92
N PHE A 74 -3.01 -6.55 -4.97
CA PHE A 74 -3.13 -6.19 -3.56
C PHE A 74 -2.25 -5.00 -3.20
N ILE A 75 -1.05 -4.88 -3.79
CA ILE A 75 -0.17 -3.74 -3.51
C ILE A 75 -0.72 -2.45 -4.13
N ILE A 76 -1.31 -2.51 -5.33
CA ILE A 76 -1.92 -1.32 -5.94
C ILE A 76 -3.22 -0.93 -5.25
N ALA A 77 -4.00 -1.91 -4.75
CA ALA A 77 -5.18 -1.64 -3.91
C ALA A 77 -4.79 -1.02 -2.57
N ALA A 78 -3.70 -1.50 -1.94
CA ALA A 78 -3.15 -0.90 -0.73
C ALA A 78 -2.68 0.54 -0.97
N LEU A 79 -2.03 0.82 -2.11
CA LEU A 79 -1.63 2.16 -2.50
C LEU A 79 -2.83 3.09 -2.67
N ALA A 80 -3.89 2.62 -3.34
CA ALA A 80 -5.15 3.37 -3.46
C ALA A 80 -5.75 3.70 -2.10
N GLY A 81 -5.83 2.72 -1.21
CA GLY A 81 -6.31 2.89 0.16
C GLY A 81 -5.47 3.90 0.94
N LEU A 82 -4.14 3.83 0.82
CA LEU A 82 -3.22 4.77 1.45
C LEU A 82 -3.41 6.21 0.95
N ILE A 83 -3.59 6.40 -0.37
CA ILE A 83 -3.85 7.72 -0.96
C ILE A 83 -5.19 8.27 -0.46
N LEU A 84 -6.24 7.45 -0.40
CA LEU A 84 -7.56 7.86 0.13
C LEU A 84 -7.49 8.18 1.62
N PHE A 85 -6.77 7.40 2.40
CA PHE A 85 -6.51 7.67 3.81
C PHE A 85 -5.80 9.01 3.99
N ALA A 86 -4.68 9.22 3.26
CA ALA A 86 -3.94 10.47 3.29
C ALA A 86 -4.81 11.66 2.85
N HIS A 87 -5.64 11.49 1.80
CA HIS A 87 -6.61 12.49 1.36
C HIS A 87 -7.58 12.87 2.48
N ALA A 88 -8.18 11.88 3.16
CA ALA A 88 -9.12 12.13 4.25
C ALA A 88 -8.44 12.91 5.40
N PHE A 89 -7.20 12.57 5.71
CA PHE A 89 -6.40 13.25 6.74
C PHE A 89 -6.04 14.69 6.35
N LEU A 90 -5.67 14.91 5.10
CA LEU A 90 -5.25 16.22 4.59
C LEU A 90 -6.43 17.13 4.23
N SER A 91 -7.65 16.57 4.07
CA SER A 91 -8.85 17.37 3.78
C SER A 91 -9.20 18.37 4.89
N ALA A 92 -8.79 18.10 6.14
CA ALA A 92 -8.92 19.01 7.26
C ALA A 92 -7.81 20.07 7.32
N ALA A 93 -6.74 19.93 6.52
CA ALA A 93 -5.63 20.88 6.43
C ALA A 93 -5.91 21.90 5.32
N ARG A 94 -5.25 23.08 5.40
CA ARG A 94 -5.36 24.15 4.38
C ARG A 94 -4.58 23.82 3.09
N VAL A 95 -4.75 22.59 2.57
CA VAL A 95 -4.12 22.13 1.33
C VAL A 95 -4.93 22.63 0.13
N PRO A 96 -4.30 23.09 -0.96
CA PRO A 96 -5.00 23.50 -2.17
C PRO A 96 -5.92 22.40 -2.70
N ALA A 97 -7.17 22.75 -3.03
CA ALA A 97 -8.19 21.80 -3.47
C ALA A 97 -7.78 21.01 -4.73
N ILE A 98 -6.94 21.60 -5.59
CA ILE A 98 -6.41 20.92 -6.77
C ILE A 98 -5.55 19.70 -6.42
N LEU A 99 -4.71 19.82 -5.38
CA LEU A 99 -3.87 18.70 -4.93
C LEU A 99 -4.71 17.58 -4.34
N LEU A 100 -5.76 17.92 -3.58
CA LEU A 100 -6.70 16.94 -3.04
C LEU A 100 -7.51 16.24 -4.16
N ARG A 101 -7.87 16.97 -5.23
CA ARG A 101 -8.52 16.36 -6.40
C ARG A 101 -7.58 15.41 -7.13
N LEU A 102 -6.32 15.79 -7.33
CA LEU A 102 -5.30 14.93 -7.95
C LEU A 102 -5.12 13.62 -7.15
N MET A 103 -5.05 13.69 -5.81
CA MET A 103 -5.01 12.49 -4.96
C MET A 103 -6.19 11.57 -5.23
N LYS A 104 -7.42 12.10 -5.27
CA LYS A 104 -8.61 11.28 -5.58
C LYS A 104 -8.52 10.63 -6.95
N ILE A 105 -8.12 11.39 -7.98
CA ILE A 105 -7.97 10.86 -9.34
C ILE A 105 -6.94 9.73 -9.34
N CYS A 106 -5.78 9.91 -8.70
CA CYS A 106 -4.77 8.87 -8.59
C CYS A 106 -5.30 7.63 -7.87
N ALA A 107 -6.05 7.79 -6.77
CA ALA A 107 -6.64 6.66 -6.07
C ALA A 107 -7.63 5.88 -6.93
N PHE A 108 -8.49 6.57 -7.70
CA PHE A 108 -9.42 5.90 -8.62
C PHE A 108 -8.72 5.21 -9.78
N ILE A 109 -7.65 5.79 -10.33
CA ILE A 109 -6.81 5.12 -11.34
C ILE A 109 -6.17 3.87 -10.75
N ALA A 110 -5.64 3.92 -9.53
CA ALA A 110 -5.08 2.76 -8.85
C ALA A 110 -6.14 1.64 -8.67
N LEU A 111 -7.36 1.98 -8.24
CA LEU A 111 -8.45 1.01 -8.13
C LEU A 111 -8.85 0.43 -9.49
N ALA A 112 -8.88 1.25 -10.54
CA ALA A 112 -9.16 0.78 -11.89
C ALA A 112 -8.06 -0.18 -12.40
N LEU A 113 -6.79 0.11 -12.12
CA LEU A 113 -5.67 -0.78 -12.45
C LEU A 113 -5.75 -2.10 -11.65
N ALA A 114 -6.13 -2.06 -10.36
CA ALA A 114 -6.34 -3.25 -9.57
C ALA A 114 -7.48 -4.11 -10.16
N ALA A 115 -8.59 -3.50 -10.52
CA ALA A 115 -9.71 -4.18 -11.17
C ALA A 115 -9.32 -4.74 -12.56
N ALA A 116 -8.59 -3.97 -13.35
CA ALA A 116 -8.07 -4.42 -14.64
C ALA A 116 -7.14 -5.64 -14.49
N SER A 117 -6.29 -5.65 -13.47
CA SER A 117 -5.41 -6.78 -13.20
C SER A 117 -6.20 -8.04 -12.82
N LEU A 118 -7.26 -7.91 -12.02
CA LEU A 118 -8.14 -9.04 -11.65
C LEU A 118 -8.91 -9.63 -12.84
N LEU A 119 -9.31 -8.76 -13.77
CA LEU A 119 -10.14 -9.14 -14.92
C LEU A 119 -9.32 -9.51 -16.16
N SER A 120 -8.02 -9.22 -16.16
CA SER A 120 -7.18 -9.42 -17.33
C SER A 120 -6.90 -10.91 -17.57
N PRO A 121 -7.10 -11.41 -18.79
CA PRO A 121 -6.58 -12.70 -19.19
C PRO A 121 -5.05 -12.75 -19.03
N LEU A 122 -4.51 -13.92 -18.70
CA LEU A 122 -3.07 -14.14 -18.47
C LEU A 122 -2.15 -13.52 -19.55
N ARG A 123 -2.61 -13.52 -20.81
CA ARG A 123 -1.85 -12.93 -21.93
C ARG A 123 -1.63 -11.42 -21.84
N TYR A 124 -2.44 -10.69 -21.06
CA TYR A 124 -2.33 -9.23 -20.90
C TYR A 124 -1.70 -8.80 -19.58
N THR A 125 -1.40 -9.76 -18.70
CA THR A 125 -0.85 -9.47 -17.37
C THR A 125 0.42 -8.63 -17.42
N ALA A 126 1.33 -8.90 -18.39
CA ALA A 126 2.56 -8.15 -18.55
C ALA A 126 2.31 -6.66 -18.84
N TYR A 127 1.33 -6.34 -19.67
CA TYR A 127 0.99 -4.94 -20.00
C TYR A 127 0.38 -4.22 -18.82
N VAL A 128 -0.52 -4.90 -18.08
CA VAL A 128 -1.12 -4.34 -16.87
C VAL A 128 -0.07 -4.11 -15.78
N ASN A 129 0.84 -5.05 -15.59
CA ASN A 129 1.94 -4.92 -14.62
C ASN A 129 2.89 -3.77 -14.98
N SER A 130 3.19 -3.58 -16.28
CA SER A 130 3.97 -2.42 -16.73
C SER A 130 3.23 -1.11 -16.48
N ALA A 131 1.91 -1.07 -16.71
CA ALA A 131 1.09 0.11 -16.40
C ALA A 131 1.06 0.41 -14.90
N ILE A 132 0.96 -0.62 -14.05
CA ILE A 132 1.03 -0.49 -12.59
C ILE A 132 2.40 0.07 -12.18
N ALA A 133 3.49 -0.48 -12.69
CA ALA A 133 4.85 -0.04 -12.37
C ALA A 133 5.08 1.45 -12.74
N LEU A 134 4.61 1.86 -13.93
CA LEU A 134 4.67 3.26 -14.36
C LEU A 134 3.79 4.17 -13.50
N PHE A 135 2.65 3.67 -13.03
CA PHE A 135 1.70 4.47 -12.24
C PHE A 135 2.15 4.68 -10.79
N VAL A 136 2.96 3.78 -10.21
CA VAL A 136 3.44 3.91 -8.83
C VAL A 136 4.15 5.25 -8.59
N PHE A 137 4.98 5.69 -9.52
CA PHE A 137 5.71 6.96 -9.42
C PHE A 137 4.79 8.19 -9.30
N PRO A 138 3.87 8.46 -10.26
CA PRO A 138 2.94 9.58 -10.12
C PRO A 138 2.02 9.47 -8.92
N ALA A 139 1.64 8.26 -8.52
CA ALA A 139 0.83 8.04 -7.33
C ALA A 139 1.58 8.43 -6.04
N MET A 140 2.87 8.11 -5.95
CA MET A 140 3.71 8.54 -4.83
C MET A 140 3.85 10.07 -4.80
N ILE A 141 4.12 10.70 -5.93
CA ILE A 141 4.21 12.17 -6.03
C ILE A 141 2.89 12.81 -5.60
N ALA A 142 1.76 12.28 -6.06
CA ALA A 142 0.42 12.76 -5.71
C ALA A 142 0.11 12.66 -4.20
N MET A 143 0.77 11.77 -3.47
CA MET A 143 0.66 11.66 -2.01
C MET A 143 1.67 12.56 -1.30
N MET A 144 2.90 12.61 -1.77
CA MET A 144 4.01 13.32 -1.11
C MET A 144 3.87 14.85 -1.19
N VAL A 145 3.50 15.38 -2.37
CA VAL A 145 3.39 16.84 -2.58
C VAL A 145 2.34 17.47 -1.66
N PRO A 146 1.10 16.97 -1.57
CA PRO A 146 0.11 17.52 -0.64
C PRO A 146 0.54 17.37 0.84
N THR A 147 1.20 16.26 1.18
CA THR A 147 1.72 16.03 2.54
C THR A 147 2.79 17.04 2.90
N ALA A 148 3.75 17.31 1.99
CA ALA A 148 4.78 18.32 2.18
C ALA A 148 4.17 19.72 2.31
N VAL A 149 3.23 20.07 1.44
CA VAL A 149 2.52 21.37 1.52
C VAL A 149 1.82 21.52 2.87
N ALA A 150 1.09 20.50 3.33
CA ALA A 150 0.43 20.53 4.63
C ALA A 150 1.42 20.65 5.80
N PHE A 151 2.58 20.01 5.69
CA PHE A 151 3.65 20.10 6.68
C PHE A 151 4.20 21.51 6.77
N PHE A 152 4.53 22.13 5.64
CA PHE A 152 5.03 23.52 5.60
C PHE A 152 3.98 24.55 6.03
N LEU A 153 2.70 24.27 5.82
CA LEU A 153 1.61 25.09 6.34
C LEU A 153 1.38 24.93 7.86
N GLY A 154 2.17 24.09 8.52
CA GLY A 154 2.13 23.89 9.97
C GLY A 154 0.95 23.04 10.46
N ALA A 155 0.31 22.27 9.59
CA ALA A 155 -0.79 21.37 9.97
C ALA A 155 -0.26 20.25 10.87
N ARG A 156 -0.67 20.24 12.15
CA ARG A 156 -0.20 19.22 13.11
C ARG A 156 -0.51 17.78 12.67
N SER A 157 -1.64 17.57 12.01
CA SER A 157 -2.06 16.27 11.48
C SER A 157 -1.15 15.75 10.37
N SER A 158 -0.42 16.62 9.64
CA SER A 158 0.47 16.19 8.56
C SER A 158 1.79 15.59 9.03
N ARG A 159 2.20 15.84 10.28
CA ARG A 159 3.50 15.36 10.81
C ARG A 159 3.67 13.84 10.78
N PRO A 160 2.72 13.04 11.33
CA PRO A 160 2.85 11.58 11.26
C PRO A 160 2.79 11.06 9.82
N LEU A 161 1.99 11.70 8.95
CA LEU A 161 1.92 11.34 7.54
C LEU A 161 3.22 11.66 6.80
N ALA A 162 3.86 12.81 7.09
CA ALA A 162 5.17 13.16 6.54
C ALA A 162 6.26 12.16 6.97
N LEU A 163 6.28 11.76 8.24
CA LEU A 163 7.19 10.72 8.72
C LEU A 163 6.96 9.37 8.01
N ALA A 164 5.70 8.98 7.81
CA ALA A 164 5.36 7.78 7.06
C ALA A 164 5.83 7.86 5.60
N CYS A 165 5.68 9.01 4.94
CA CYS A 165 6.19 9.23 3.59
C CYS A 165 7.72 9.12 3.53
N VAL A 166 8.44 9.71 4.48
CA VAL A 166 9.91 9.60 4.56
C VAL A 166 10.33 8.16 4.75
N ALA A 167 9.70 7.43 5.68
CA ALA A 167 9.98 6.01 5.90
C ALA A 167 9.74 5.17 4.63
N LEU A 168 8.66 5.45 3.90
CA LEU A 168 8.35 4.78 2.64
C LEU A 168 9.42 5.04 1.57
N ILE A 169 9.88 6.30 1.42
CA ILE A 169 10.97 6.66 0.49
C ILE A 169 12.24 5.89 0.86
N CYS A 170 12.62 5.88 2.14
CA CYS A 170 13.79 5.15 2.61
C CYS A 170 13.67 3.66 2.28
N ALA A 171 12.52 3.05 2.56
CA ALA A 171 12.28 1.63 2.27
C ALA A 171 12.40 1.32 0.77
N ILE A 172 11.81 2.15 -0.09
CA ILE A 172 11.90 1.98 -1.56
C ILE A 172 13.34 2.18 -2.03
N SER A 173 14.04 3.21 -1.51
CA SER A 173 15.44 3.47 -1.87
C SER A 173 16.33 2.28 -1.54
N VAL A 174 16.16 1.70 -0.35
CA VAL A 174 16.89 0.48 0.05
C VAL A 174 16.56 -0.70 -0.86
N GLY A 175 15.28 -0.89 -1.21
CA GLY A 175 14.85 -1.92 -2.14
C GLY A 175 15.51 -1.77 -3.52
N VAL A 176 15.46 -0.57 -4.08
CA VAL A 176 16.08 -0.26 -5.38
C VAL A 176 17.60 -0.46 -5.33
N MET A 177 18.27 -0.03 -4.26
CA MET A 177 19.72 -0.23 -4.10
C MET A 177 20.10 -1.71 -4.01
N ARG A 178 19.27 -2.52 -3.34
CA ARG A 178 19.45 -3.97 -3.28
C ARG A 178 19.28 -4.61 -4.65
N ASP A 179 18.22 -4.27 -5.36
CA ASP A 179 17.89 -4.87 -6.66
C ASP A 179 18.89 -4.47 -7.75
N ASN A 180 19.57 -3.34 -7.59
CA ASN A 180 20.70 -2.92 -8.45
C ASN A 180 22.08 -3.43 -7.96
N GLY A 181 22.13 -4.28 -6.94
CA GLY A 181 23.38 -4.86 -6.44
C GLY A 181 24.30 -3.86 -5.69
N LEU A 182 23.80 -2.67 -5.35
CA LEU A 182 24.56 -1.65 -4.60
C LEU A 182 24.68 -1.98 -3.10
N ILE A 183 23.77 -2.82 -2.61
CA ILE A 183 23.82 -3.37 -1.25
C ILE A 183 23.93 -4.88 -1.40
N VAL A 184 25.05 -5.44 -0.90
CA VAL A 184 25.24 -6.90 -0.89
C VAL A 184 24.24 -7.48 0.10
N SER A 185 23.29 -8.26 -0.39
CA SER A 185 22.39 -9.05 0.46
C SER A 185 23.18 -10.27 0.96
N ASN A 186 23.89 -10.11 2.07
CA ASN A 186 24.42 -11.24 2.82
C ASN A 186 23.29 -11.92 3.63
N ILE A 187 22.23 -12.33 2.94
CA ILE A 187 21.13 -13.09 3.57
C ILE A 187 20.88 -14.36 2.75
#